data_80d47e4a2822fdc04fc25a74a67d0f6a
#
_entry.id   80d47e4a2822fdc04fc25a74a67d0f6a
#
_cell.length_a   1.000
_cell.length_b   1.000
_cell.length_c   1.000
_cell.angle_alpha   90.00
_cell.angle_beta   90.00
_cell.angle_gamma   90.00
#
_symmetry.space_group_name_H-M   'P 1'
#
loop_
_entity.id
_entity.type
_entity.pdbx_description
1 polymer ?
#
loop_
_entity_poly.entity_id
_entity_poly.type
_entity_poly.pdbx_seq_one_letter_code
_entity_poly.pdbx_strand_id
1 'polypeptide(L)'
;MRRFLYISFTSEQSFTGGLQCSHRNLQSIEELFGKEYVDSYIIKPYQNRNFLSTKIKRIYDIFQGYMGGLQKEKENEILRKIAKSHYTDVFIDSSLLGLLSKKIKKKFSNIRIYTFFHNIEYNFVKASVIVNHDYLRYYWLPLARINEKSACKYSDKVIVLNERDAAELQIMYKRMSDACIPITFKSNYIIDSSEKKQLVDNVHKQALFVGSYFYGNVEGLKWFCKEVLPNVDLRLTIVGAGMNQLKSDVKEDEKLIILSDVPDLTPYYEKADFMVLPILSGGGMKVKTAEALMYGKYILATMEALTGYYVNSSMAIQCDSADEFICAIRNLNLKYKYNECSRKLFDERYSFDVSLKLFELIFNTK
;
A
#
# COMPACT_ATOMS: atom_id res chain seq x y z
N MET A 1 22.39 15.92 -17.92
CA MET A 1 20.96 15.84 -17.64
C MET A 1 20.66 14.45 -17.11
N ARG A 2 19.81 14.23 -16.10
CA ARG A 2 19.51 12.91 -15.55
C ARG A 2 18.49 12.22 -16.44
N ARG A 3 18.68 10.93 -16.70
CA ARG A 3 17.72 10.10 -17.43
C ARG A 3 17.43 8.84 -16.63
N PHE A 4 16.16 8.59 -16.36
CA PHE A 4 15.69 7.51 -15.53
C PHE A 4 15.15 6.33 -16.33
N LEU A 5 15.42 5.12 -15.83
CA LEU A 5 14.65 3.94 -16.14
C LEU A 5 13.87 3.52 -14.88
N TYR A 6 12.55 3.62 -14.93
CA TYR A 6 11.65 3.14 -13.89
C TYR A 6 11.24 1.70 -14.17
N ILE A 7 11.43 0.79 -13.20
CA ILE A 7 11.14 -0.64 -13.34
C ILE A 7 10.16 -1.04 -12.24
N SER A 8 8.99 -1.59 -12.64
CA SER A 8 7.92 -2.01 -11.73
C SER A 8 7.22 -3.27 -12.23
N PHE A 9 6.32 -3.83 -11.42
CA PHE A 9 5.37 -4.86 -11.87
C PHE A 9 3.99 -4.24 -12.10
N THR A 10 3.20 -4.84 -13.01
CA THR A 10 1.74 -4.65 -13.00
C THR A 10 1.07 -5.92 -12.48
N SER A 11 0.15 -5.78 -11.53
CA SER A 11 -0.87 -6.80 -11.34
C SER A 11 -2.04 -6.47 -12.28
N GLU A 12 -2.42 -7.41 -13.13
CA GLU A 12 -3.55 -7.19 -14.07
C GLU A 12 -4.92 -7.17 -13.37
N GLN A 13 -4.99 -7.38 -12.05
CA GLN A 13 -6.25 -7.78 -11.41
C GLN A 13 -6.78 -6.92 -10.27
N SER A 14 -6.16 -5.84 -9.86
CA SER A 14 -6.81 -5.02 -8.82
C SER A 14 -6.18 -3.64 -8.62
N PHE A 15 -7.00 -2.63 -8.34
CA PHE A 15 -6.59 -1.39 -7.69
C PHE A 15 -6.12 -1.70 -6.26
N THR A 16 -4.88 -2.16 -6.11
CA THR A 16 -4.28 -2.40 -4.81
C THR A 16 -3.54 -1.16 -4.33
N GLY A 17 -3.40 -1.02 -3.01
CA GLY A 17 -2.63 0.08 -2.42
C GLY A 17 -1.18 0.14 -2.94
N GLY A 18 -0.56 -1.02 -3.21
CA GLY A 18 0.76 -1.09 -3.83
C GLY A 18 0.81 -0.48 -5.23
N LEU A 19 -0.22 -0.70 -6.06
CA LEU A 19 -0.28 -0.13 -7.41
C LEU A 19 -0.45 1.40 -7.37
N GLN A 20 -1.28 1.91 -6.46
CA GLN A 20 -1.43 3.37 -6.25
C GLN A 20 -0.09 4.00 -5.84
N CYS A 21 0.66 3.33 -4.95
CA CYS A 21 1.98 3.77 -4.53
C CYS A 21 2.99 3.76 -5.71
N SER A 22 2.98 2.72 -6.55
CA SER A 22 3.80 2.63 -7.75
C SER A 22 3.51 3.73 -8.76
N HIS A 23 2.23 4.02 -9.00
CA HIS A 23 1.82 5.13 -9.87
C HIS A 23 2.31 6.48 -9.32
N ARG A 24 2.16 6.71 -8.01
CA ARG A 24 2.66 7.90 -7.35
C ARG A 24 4.18 8.03 -7.50
N ASN A 25 4.94 6.93 -7.32
CA ASN A 25 6.39 6.95 -7.47
C ASN A 25 6.81 7.36 -8.89
N LEU A 26 6.21 6.74 -9.92
CA LEU A 26 6.48 7.10 -11.31
C LEU A 26 6.13 8.55 -11.60
N GLN A 27 4.93 8.99 -11.20
CA GLN A 27 4.45 10.35 -11.41
C GLN A 27 5.37 11.39 -10.73
N SER A 28 5.85 11.09 -9.51
CA SER A 28 6.80 11.98 -8.82
C SER A 28 8.11 12.15 -9.59
N ILE A 29 8.64 11.06 -10.17
CA ILE A 29 9.87 11.11 -10.97
C ILE A 29 9.63 11.88 -12.28
N GLU A 30 8.49 11.65 -12.93
CA GLU A 30 8.11 12.36 -14.16
C GLU A 30 7.92 13.87 -13.92
N GLU A 31 7.34 14.28 -12.80
CA GLU A 31 7.17 15.70 -12.46
C GLU A 31 8.49 16.39 -12.12
N LEU A 32 9.43 15.68 -11.47
CA LEU A 32 10.73 16.25 -11.10
C LEU A 32 11.71 16.38 -12.26
N PHE A 33 11.68 15.45 -13.21
CA PHE A 33 12.73 15.38 -14.25
C PHE A 33 12.20 15.63 -15.66
N GLY A 34 10.90 15.65 -15.87
CA GLY A 34 10.25 15.70 -17.18
C GLY A 34 9.97 14.29 -17.73
N LYS A 35 8.76 14.09 -18.23
CA LYS A 35 8.30 12.80 -18.74
C LYS A 35 9.16 12.24 -19.88
N GLU A 36 9.76 13.11 -20.67
CA GLU A 36 10.66 12.76 -21.79
C GLU A 36 12.02 12.20 -21.32
N TYR A 37 12.38 12.38 -20.04
CA TYR A 37 13.61 11.83 -19.45
C TYR A 37 13.36 10.60 -18.58
N VAL A 38 12.13 10.10 -18.54
CA VAL A 38 11.73 8.94 -17.73
C VAL A 38 11.15 7.86 -18.63
N ASP A 39 11.91 6.81 -18.85
CA ASP A 39 11.40 5.61 -19.50
C ASP A 39 10.88 4.63 -18.44
N SER A 40 9.75 3.98 -18.69
CA SER A 40 9.23 2.92 -17.83
C SER A 40 9.43 1.53 -18.47
N TYR A 41 9.68 0.53 -17.62
CA TYR A 41 9.66 -0.88 -17.97
C TYR A 41 8.79 -1.65 -17.00
N ILE A 42 7.62 -2.06 -17.46
CA ILE A 42 6.66 -2.78 -16.65
C ILE A 42 6.82 -4.28 -16.87
N ILE A 43 7.19 -5.01 -15.82
CA ILE A 43 7.32 -6.45 -15.82
C ILE A 43 5.93 -7.07 -15.73
N LYS A 44 5.43 -7.58 -16.86
CA LYS A 44 4.14 -8.27 -16.90
C LYS A 44 4.28 -9.70 -16.34
N PRO A 45 3.25 -10.21 -15.64
CA PRO A 45 3.24 -11.60 -15.18
C PRO A 45 3.31 -12.59 -16.34
N TYR A 46 3.51 -13.86 -16.00
CA TYR A 46 3.52 -14.92 -17.01
C TYR A 46 2.18 -15.00 -17.75
N GLN A 47 2.21 -14.87 -19.08
CA GLN A 47 1.04 -15.14 -19.91
C GLN A 47 0.92 -16.66 -20.11
N ASN A 48 -0.21 -17.22 -19.70
CA ASN A 48 -0.51 -18.66 -19.81
C ASN A 48 -0.84 -19.03 -21.28
N ARG A 49 0.15 -19.24 -22.13
CA ARG A 49 -0.07 -19.80 -23.49
C ARG A 49 0.01 -21.34 -23.54
N ASN A 50 0.81 -21.99 -22.65
CA ASN A 50 0.90 -23.45 -22.52
C ASN A 50 1.21 -23.79 -21.06
N PHE A 51 0.29 -24.48 -20.39
CA PHE A 51 0.33 -24.75 -18.95
C PHE A 51 1.59 -25.48 -18.47
N LEU A 52 2.04 -26.50 -19.22
CA LEU A 52 3.18 -27.35 -18.81
C LEU A 52 4.53 -26.62 -18.98
N SER A 53 4.75 -26.01 -20.14
CA SER A 53 5.98 -25.27 -20.42
C SER A 53 6.15 -24.04 -19.49
N THR A 54 5.03 -23.38 -19.16
CA THR A 54 5.03 -22.24 -18.23
C THR A 54 5.35 -22.67 -16.80
N LYS A 55 4.88 -23.85 -16.35
CA LYS A 55 5.25 -24.38 -15.03
C LYS A 55 6.73 -24.70 -14.91
N ILE A 56 7.30 -25.40 -15.91
CA ILE A 56 8.73 -25.75 -15.93
C ILE A 56 9.59 -24.48 -15.91
N LYS A 57 9.22 -23.49 -16.72
CA LYS A 57 9.93 -22.20 -16.78
C LYS A 57 9.84 -21.44 -15.43
N ARG A 58 8.67 -21.43 -14.78
CA ARG A 58 8.51 -20.85 -13.45
C ARG A 58 9.41 -21.51 -12.41
N ILE A 59 9.51 -22.84 -12.43
CA ILE A 59 10.39 -23.59 -11.52
C ILE A 59 11.84 -23.19 -11.76
N TYR A 60 12.28 -23.14 -13.02
CA TYR A 60 13.63 -22.70 -13.37
C TYR A 60 13.91 -21.27 -12.87
N ASP A 61 13.00 -20.32 -13.10
CA ASP A 61 13.15 -18.93 -12.67
C ASP A 61 13.18 -18.81 -11.14
N ILE A 62 12.40 -19.62 -10.41
CA ILE A 62 12.44 -19.73 -8.95
C ILE A 62 13.84 -20.19 -8.49
N PHE A 63 14.41 -21.22 -9.11
CA PHE A 63 15.79 -21.67 -8.80
C PHE A 63 16.84 -20.60 -9.10
N GLN A 64 16.59 -19.72 -10.07
CA GLN A 64 17.45 -18.54 -10.34
C GLN A 64 17.23 -17.39 -9.34
N GLY A 65 16.26 -17.51 -8.44
CA GLY A 65 15.92 -16.50 -7.45
C GLY A 65 15.02 -15.39 -7.97
N TYR A 66 14.42 -15.55 -9.16
CA TYR A 66 13.53 -14.53 -9.72
C TYR A 66 12.18 -14.50 -9.00
N MET A 67 11.69 -13.29 -8.75
CA MET A 67 10.39 -13.00 -8.15
C MET A 67 9.64 -11.94 -8.97
N GLY A 68 8.37 -11.69 -8.64
CA GLY A 68 7.57 -10.62 -9.23
C GLY A 68 7.38 -10.74 -10.74
N GLY A 69 7.40 -11.94 -11.30
CA GLY A 69 7.29 -12.14 -12.75
C GLY A 69 8.55 -11.81 -13.55
N LEU A 70 9.66 -11.46 -12.88
CA LEU A 70 10.96 -11.33 -13.54
C LEU A 70 11.38 -12.70 -14.09
N GLN A 71 11.91 -12.70 -15.29
CA GLN A 71 12.39 -13.86 -16.02
C GLN A 71 13.75 -13.54 -16.64
N LYS A 72 14.51 -14.56 -16.99
CA LYS A 72 15.83 -14.38 -17.61
C LYS A 72 15.79 -13.53 -18.88
N GLU A 73 14.78 -13.72 -19.71
CA GLU A 73 14.62 -12.96 -20.95
C GLU A 73 14.35 -11.47 -20.67
N LYS A 74 13.46 -11.18 -19.72
CA LYS A 74 13.13 -9.80 -19.30
C LYS A 74 14.33 -9.11 -18.65
N GLU A 75 15.09 -9.84 -17.82
CA GLU A 75 16.35 -9.34 -17.28
C GLU A 75 17.31 -8.95 -18.39
N ASN A 76 17.52 -9.83 -19.37
CA ASN A 76 18.39 -9.56 -20.51
C ASN A 76 17.89 -8.38 -21.37
N GLU A 77 16.58 -8.23 -21.50
CA GLU A 77 15.96 -7.11 -22.20
C GLU A 77 16.20 -5.78 -21.47
N ILE A 78 16.00 -5.75 -20.16
CA ILE A 78 16.30 -4.58 -19.32
C ILE A 78 17.79 -4.21 -19.43
N LEU A 79 18.68 -5.18 -19.29
CA LEU A 79 20.13 -4.93 -19.38
C LEU A 79 20.56 -4.44 -20.77
N ARG A 80 19.92 -4.94 -21.85
CA ARG A 80 20.13 -4.43 -23.22
C ARG A 80 19.59 -3.02 -23.39
N LYS A 81 18.40 -2.71 -22.82
CA LYS A 81 17.82 -1.36 -22.84
C LYS A 81 18.76 -0.38 -22.14
N ILE A 82 19.30 -0.76 -20.98
CA ILE A 82 20.27 0.07 -20.24
C ILE A 82 21.55 0.30 -21.06
N ALA A 83 22.08 -0.74 -21.72
CA ALA A 83 23.30 -0.64 -22.51
C ALA A 83 23.16 0.24 -23.78
N LYS A 84 21.94 0.32 -24.34
CA LYS A 84 21.66 1.10 -25.55
C LYS A 84 21.29 2.56 -25.29
N SER A 85 20.79 2.85 -24.09
CA SER A 85 20.29 4.16 -23.72
C SER A 85 21.14 4.73 -22.60
N HIS A 86 21.44 6.01 -22.64
CA HIS A 86 22.33 6.68 -21.67
C HIS A 86 21.58 7.01 -20.35
N TYR A 87 21.06 5.97 -19.65
CA TYR A 87 20.48 6.17 -18.33
C TYR A 87 21.56 6.49 -17.29
N THR A 88 21.28 7.47 -16.47
CA THR A 88 22.12 7.83 -15.33
C THR A 88 21.60 7.21 -14.04
N ASP A 89 20.29 6.91 -14.02
CA ASP A 89 19.56 6.49 -12.84
C ASP A 89 18.57 5.36 -13.16
N VAL A 90 18.46 4.39 -12.27
CA VAL A 90 17.47 3.31 -12.34
C VAL A 90 16.66 3.31 -11.05
N PHE A 91 15.34 3.44 -11.16
CA PHE A 91 14.43 3.30 -10.04
C PHE A 91 13.75 1.94 -10.11
N ILE A 92 13.96 1.12 -9.09
CA ILE A 92 13.39 -0.23 -8.96
C ILE A 92 12.29 -0.19 -7.92
N ASP A 93 11.07 -0.27 -8.38
CA ASP A 93 9.86 -0.08 -7.56
C ASP A 93 9.41 -1.37 -6.86
N SER A 94 10.35 -2.19 -6.45
CA SER A 94 10.12 -3.33 -5.55
C SER A 94 11.41 -3.95 -5.04
N SER A 95 11.45 -4.28 -3.76
CA SER A 95 12.53 -5.03 -3.12
C SER A 95 12.68 -6.47 -3.66
N LEU A 96 11.61 -7.04 -4.22
CA LEU A 96 11.63 -8.38 -4.84
C LEU A 96 12.46 -8.44 -6.13
N LEU A 97 12.91 -7.32 -6.66
CA LEU A 97 13.80 -7.21 -7.82
C LEU A 97 15.28 -7.00 -7.44
N GLY A 98 15.66 -7.27 -6.19
CA GLY A 98 17.03 -6.98 -5.73
C GLY A 98 18.15 -7.74 -6.46
N LEU A 99 17.88 -8.92 -7.03
CA LEU A 99 18.85 -9.59 -7.89
C LEU A 99 19.09 -8.82 -9.20
N LEU A 100 18.08 -8.10 -9.70
CA LEU A 100 18.23 -7.20 -10.83
C LEU A 100 19.11 -6.00 -10.45
N SER A 101 18.91 -5.39 -9.25
CA SER A 101 19.80 -4.34 -8.71
C SER A 101 21.25 -4.80 -8.70
N LYS A 102 21.52 -6.03 -8.20
CA LYS A 102 22.86 -6.63 -8.20
C LYS A 102 23.47 -6.74 -9.61
N LYS A 103 22.69 -7.16 -10.60
CA LYS A 103 23.18 -7.35 -11.98
C LYS A 103 23.42 -6.04 -12.67
N ILE A 104 22.54 -5.06 -12.49
CA ILE A 104 22.71 -3.70 -13.04
C ILE A 104 23.98 -3.09 -12.46
N LYS A 105 24.15 -3.09 -11.14
CA LYS A 105 25.31 -2.48 -10.47
C LYS A 105 26.63 -3.11 -10.86
N LYS A 106 26.66 -4.44 -11.05
CA LYS A 106 27.87 -5.16 -11.48
C LYS A 106 28.24 -4.85 -12.93
N LYS A 107 27.26 -4.63 -13.82
CA LYS A 107 27.50 -4.39 -15.25
C LYS A 107 27.66 -2.90 -15.58
N PHE A 108 27.02 -2.03 -14.82
CA PHE A 108 26.93 -0.58 -15.04
C PHE A 108 27.20 0.15 -13.73
N SER A 109 28.46 0.16 -13.27
CA SER A 109 28.84 0.68 -11.95
C SER A 109 28.50 2.15 -11.72
N ASN A 110 28.46 2.94 -12.81
CA ASN A 110 28.19 4.38 -12.78
C ASN A 110 26.70 4.74 -12.65
N ILE A 111 25.79 3.77 -12.84
CA ILE A 111 24.36 4.01 -12.73
C ILE A 111 23.99 4.05 -11.24
N ARG A 112 23.23 5.08 -10.84
CA ARG A 112 22.63 5.15 -9.50
C ARG A 112 21.36 4.32 -9.45
N ILE A 113 21.26 3.47 -8.44
CA ILE A 113 20.12 2.57 -8.24
C ILE A 113 19.35 2.99 -6.99
N TYR A 114 18.07 3.27 -7.17
CA TYR A 114 17.10 3.51 -6.10
C TYR A 114 16.18 2.31 -6.02
N THR A 115 16.01 1.74 -4.83
CA THR A 115 15.03 0.66 -4.64
C THR A 115 13.99 1.08 -3.60
N PHE A 116 12.72 0.97 -3.99
CA PHE A 116 11.58 1.25 -3.13
C PHE A 116 11.04 -0.05 -2.53
N PHE A 117 10.90 -0.06 -1.20
CA PHE A 117 10.33 -1.16 -0.44
C PHE A 117 8.88 -0.80 -0.08
N HIS A 118 7.92 -1.45 -0.73
CA HIS A 118 6.50 -1.29 -0.39
C HIS A 118 6.16 -1.97 0.94
N ASN A 119 6.92 -2.99 1.29
CA ASN A 119 6.90 -3.74 2.54
C ASN A 119 8.28 -4.32 2.79
N ILE A 120 8.50 -4.82 4.01
CA ILE A 120 9.49 -5.88 4.19
C ILE A 120 8.82 -7.19 3.73
N GLU A 121 9.06 -7.56 2.49
CA GLU A 121 8.34 -8.62 1.77
C GLU A 121 8.48 -9.99 2.45
N TYR A 122 9.62 -10.26 3.08
CA TYR A 122 9.79 -11.46 3.89
C TYR A 122 8.72 -11.57 4.97
N ASN A 123 8.49 -10.50 5.73
CA ASN A 123 7.51 -10.48 6.81
C ASN A 123 6.08 -10.50 6.25
N PHE A 124 5.83 -9.76 5.17
CA PHE A 124 4.53 -9.73 4.50
C PHE A 124 4.13 -11.12 3.96
N VAL A 125 5.03 -11.80 3.26
CA VAL A 125 4.80 -13.17 2.76
C VAL A 125 4.58 -14.14 3.91
N LYS A 126 5.39 -14.05 4.98
CA LYS A 126 5.24 -14.90 6.17
C LYS A 126 3.85 -14.74 6.80
N ALA A 127 3.40 -13.51 7.01
CA ALA A 127 2.06 -13.22 7.55
C ALA A 127 0.95 -13.77 6.62
N SER A 128 1.07 -13.53 5.31
CA SER A 128 0.11 -14.02 4.31
C SER A 128 0.00 -15.54 4.28
N VAL A 129 1.11 -16.26 4.40
CA VAL A 129 1.13 -17.74 4.44
C VAL A 129 0.40 -18.27 5.67
N ILE A 130 0.62 -17.65 6.83
CA ILE A 130 0.00 -18.05 8.09
C ILE A 130 -1.52 -17.82 8.03
N VAL A 131 -1.95 -16.62 7.64
CA VAL A 131 -3.38 -16.25 7.61
C VAL A 131 -4.17 -17.07 6.59
N ASN A 132 -3.60 -17.31 5.42
CA ASN A 132 -4.29 -18.07 4.36
C ASN A 132 -4.08 -19.60 4.47
N HIS A 133 -3.32 -20.08 5.45
CA HIS A 133 -2.94 -21.51 5.59
C HIS A 133 -2.29 -22.09 4.32
N ASP A 134 -1.67 -21.23 3.48
CA ASP A 134 -1.02 -21.61 2.22
C ASP A 134 0.45 -21.95 2.44
N TYR A 135 0.69 -23.01 3.18
CA TYR A 135 2.04 -23.44 3.56
C TYR A 135 2.93 -23.82 2.37
N LEU A 136 2.34 -24.10 1.22
CA LEU A 136 3.11 -24.35 0.00
C LEU A 136 3.90 -23.11 -0.45
N ARG A 137 3.50 -21.92 -0.02
CA ARG A 137 4.22 -20.68 -0.34
C ARG A 137 5.43 -20.40 0.54
N TYR A 138 5.76 -21.22 1.52
CA TYR A 138 6.97 -21.03 2.33
C TYR A 138 8.26 -20.94 1.50
N TYR A 139 8.30 -21.55 0.31
CA TYR A 139 9.46 -21.42 -0.58
C TYR A 139 9.72 -19.99 -1.07
N TRP A 140 8.73 -19.08 -0.95
CA TRP A 140 8.90 -17.67 -1.28
C TRP A 140 9.73 -16.90 -0.27
N LEU A 141 9.77 -17.34 0.99
CA LEU A 141 10.50 -16.65 2.07
C LEU A 141 12.00 -16.53 1.79
N PRO A 142 12.75 -17.63 1.48
CA PRO A 142 14.16 -17.51 1.15
C PRO A 142 14.40 -16.66 -0.09
N LEU A 143 13.51 -16.68 -1.06
CA LEU A 143 13.60 -15.87 -2.29
C LEU A 143 13.41 -14.38 -1.99
N ALA A 144 12.39 -14.02 -1.20
CA ALA A 144 12.18 -12.66 -0.74
C ALA A 144 13.42 -12.15 0.00
N ARG A 145 13.94 -12.94 0.95
CA ARG A 145 15.13 -12.58 1.75
C ARG A 145 16.38 -12.37 0.90
N ILE A 146 16.62 -13.21 -0.12
CA ILE A 146 17.76 -13.07 -1.04
C ILE A 146 17.63 -11.81 -1.86
N ASN A 147 16.42 -11.51 -2.37
CA ASN A 147 16.18 -10.31 -3.15
C ASN A 147 16.32 -9.04 -2.31
N GLU A 148 15.68 -8.98 -1.13
CA GLU A 148 15.78 -7.83 -0.22
C GLU A 148 17.23 -7.59 0.22
N LYS A 149 17.98 -8.65 0.60
CA LYS A 149 19.40 -8.53 0.92
C LYS A 149 20.22 -8.00 -0.26
N SER A 150 19.87 -8.41 -1.48
CA SER A 150 20.53 -7.93 -2.70
C SER A 150 20.18 -6.47 -2.99
N ALA A 151 18.91 -6.08 -2.84
CA ALA A 151 18.47 -4.70 -2.94
C ALA A 151 19.22 -3.80 -1.95
N CYS A 152 19.26 -4.20 -0.68
CA CYS A 152 20.01 -3.47 0.37
C CYS A 152 21.50 -3.29 0.05
N LYS A 153 22.12 -4.31 -0.56
CA LYS A 153 23.58 -4.30 -0.83
C LYS A 153 23.96 -3.53 -2.09
N TYR A 154 23.13 -3.56 -3.11
CA TYR A 154 23.50 -3.08 -4.45
C TYR A 154 22.76 -1.82 -4.90
N SER A 155 21.78 -1.34 -4.13
CA SER A 155 21.16 -0.04 -4.37
C SER A 155 21.96 1.07 -3.68
N ASP A 156 22.10 2.19 -4.37
CA ASP A 156 22.75 3.38 -3.80
C ASP A 156 21.83 4.04 -2.77
N LYS A 157 20.53 4.01 -3.03
CA LYS A 157 19.49 4.51 -2.12
C LYS A 157 18.39 3.48 -1.93
N VAL A 158 17.99 3.30 -0.67
CA VAL A 158 16.89 2.41 -0.25
C VAL A 158 15.82 3.25 0.40
N ILE A 159 14.60 3.17 -0.12
CA ILE A 159 13.44 3.95 0.31
C ILE A 159 12.41 2.99 0.90
N VAL A 160 11.84 3.34 2.03
CA VAL A 160 10.76 2.58 2.70
C VAL A 160 9.53 3.47 2.90
N LEU A 161 8.39 2.87 3.25
CA LEU A 161 7.15 3.62 3.47
C LEU A 161 7.09 4.33 4.83
N ASN A 162 7.66 3.72 5.89
CA ASN A 162 7.49 4.20 7.27
C ASN A 162 8.64 3.76 8.17
N GLU A 163 8.64 4.24 9.41
CA GLU A 163 9.69 3.99 10.39
C GLU A 163 9.72 2.54 10.89
N ARG A 164 8.58 1.83 10.94
CA ARG A 164 8.55 0.39 11.27
C ARG A 164 9.33 -0.40 10.23
N ASP A 165 9.06 -0.16 8.95
CA ASP A 165 9.75 -0.84 7.85
C ASP A 165 11.25 -0.47 7.83
N ALA A 166 11.60 0.77 8.19
CA ALA A 166 13.00 1.19 8.35
C ALA A 166 13.72 0.44 9.49
N ALA A 167 13.05 0.29 10.62
CA ALA A 167 13.59 -0.48 11.75
C ALA A 167 13.75 -1.96 11.41
N GLU A 168 12.75 -2.57 10.76
CA GLU A 168 12.82 -3.96 10.31
C GLU A 168 13.95 -4.18 9.28
N LEU A 169 14.11 -3.25 8.34
CA LEU A 169 15.22 -3.27 7.37
C LEU A 169 16.59 -3.29 8.09
N GLN A 170 16.76 -2.43 9.09
CA GLN A 170 17.98 -2.36 9.90
C GLN A 170 18.22 -3.64 10.68
N ILE A 171 17.18 -4.21 11.29
CA ILE A 171 17.29 -5.45 12.08
C ILE A 171 17.66 -6.62 11.17
N MET A 172 16.95 -6.80 10.04
CA MET A 172 17.06 -7.98 9.19
C MET A 172 18.27 -7.95 8.26
N TYR A 173 18.61 -6.77 7.72
CA TYR A 173 19.60 -6.63 6.65
C TYR A 173 20.80 -5.76 7.04
N LYS A 174 20.81 -5.18 8.25
CA LYS A 174 21.86 -4.26 8.73
C LYS A 174 22.05 -3.05 7.79
N ARG A 175 20.97 -2.60 7.17
CA ARG A 175 20.94 -1.48 6.24
C ARG A 175 19.94 -0.43 6.75
N MET A 176 20.38 0.81 6.94
CA MET A 176 19.50 1.95 7.21
C MET A 176 18.80 2.36 5.92
N SER A 177 17.53 2.73 5.99
CA SER A 177 16.85 3.38 4.87
C SER A 177 17.45 4.77 4.64
N ASP A 178 17.50 5.20 3.38
CA ASP A 178 17.96 6.55 3.01
C ASP A 178 16.81 7.57 3.10
N ALA A 179 15.57 7.10 2.99
CA ALA A 179 14.37 7.91 3.20
C ALA A 179 13.16 7.05 3.60
N CYS A 180 12.23 7.67 4.35
CA CYS A 180 10.87 7.20 4.52
C CYS A 180 9.95 8.09 3.67
N ILE A 181 9.33 7.51 2.62
CA ILE A 181 8.37 8.21 1.76
C ILE A 181 7.03 7.53 1.92
N PRO A 182 6.09 8.11 2.70
CA PRO A 182 4.83 7.45 3.04
C PRO A 182 3.91 7.31 1.84
N ILE A 183 2.81 6.59 2.00
CA ILE A 183 1.72 6.61 1.02
C ILE A 183 1.20 8.03 0.89
N THR A 184 1.17 8.52 -0.34
CA THR A 184 0.62 9.83 -0.68
C THR A 184 -0.14 9.74 -2.00
N PHE A 185 -1.08 10.64 -2.22
CA PHE A 185 -1.77 10.77 -3.51
C PHE A 185 -2.30 12.19 -3.72
N LYS A 186 -2.60 12.52 -4.96
CA LYS A 186 -3.25 13.78 -5.31
C LYS A 186 -4.69 13.74 -4.82
N SER A 187 -5.10 14.79 -4.12
CA SER A 187 -6.49 14.98 -3.75
C SER A 187 -7.12 15.99 -4.69
N ASN A 188 -8.13 15.54 -5.44
CA ASN A 188 -9.04 16.45 -6.16
C ASN A 188 -10.29 16.77 -5.32
N TYR A 189 -10.37 16.18 -4.09
CA TYR A 189 -11.49 16.40 -3.20
C TYR A 189 -11.37 17.77 -2.55
N ILE A 190 -12.32 18.65 -2.88
CA ILE A 190 -12.49 19.96 -2.29
C ILE A 190 -13.79 19.92 -1.51
N ILE A 191 -13.69 20.04 -0.20
CA ILE A 191 -14.88 20.07 0.66
C ILE A 191 -15.50 21.47 0.65
N ASP A 192 -16.81 21.53 0.43
CA ASP A 192 -17.56 22.77 0.57
C ASP A 192 -17.67 23.19 2.05
N SER A 193 -17.78 24.50 2.25
CA SER A 193 -17.94 25.08 3.59
C SER A 193 -19.22 24.61 4.30
N SER A 194 -20.27 24.28 3.56
CA SER A 194 -21.51 23.71 4.10
C SER A 194 -21.33 22.27 4.59
N GLU A 195 -20.56 21.46 3.85
CA GLU A 195 -20.25 20.06 4.20
C GLU A 195 -19.41 19.96 5.47
N LYS A 196 -18.46 20.90 5.66
CA LYS A 196 -17.66 20.99 6.90
C LYS A 196 -18.49 21.11 8.16
N LYS A 197 -19.69 21.69 8.06
CA LYS A 197 -20.61 21.93 9.19
C LYS A 197 -21.71 20.88 9.29
N GLN A 198 -21.66 19.80 8.50
CA GLN A 198 -22.65 18.75 8.57
C GLN A 198 -22.56 18.01 9.91
N LEU A 199 -23.68 18.05 10.67
CA LEU A 199 -23.75 17.47 12.01
C LEU A 199 -23.82 15.95 11.95
N VAL A 200 -23.25 15.31 12.97
CA VAL A 200 -23.38 13.86 13.19
C VAL A 200 -24.67 13.59 13.96
N ASP A 201 -25.43 12.59 13.51
CA ASP A 201 -26.46 11.97 14.32
C ASP A 201 -25.82 10.95 15.27
N ASN A 202 -25.59 11.36 16.53
CA ASN A 202 -24.93 10.50 17.50
C ASN A 202 -25.82 9.36 18.01
N VAL A 203 -27.12 9.34 17.66
CA VAL A 203 -28.05 8.23 17.98
C VAL A 203 -27.91 7.14 16.92
N HIS A 204 -27.93 7.51 15.62
CA HIS A 204 -27.86 6.56 14.50
C HIS A 204 -26.55 6.74 13.73
N LYS A 205 -25.44 6.37 14.36
CA LYS A 205 -24.09 6.54 13.79
C LYS A 205 -23.90 5.74 12.50
N GLN A 206 -23.25 6.35 11.51
CA GLN A 206 -22.93 5.75 10.23
C GLN A 206 -21.42 5.63 10.05
N ALA A 207 -20.92 4.40 10.05
CA ALA A 207 -19.52 4.13 9.77
C ALA A 207 -19.31 3.63 8.34
N LEU A 208 -18.11 3.89 7.82
CA LEU A 208 -17.67 3.42 6.51
C LEU A 208 -16.40 2.60 6.63
N PHE A 209 -16.34 1.51 5.86
CA PHE A 209 -15.11 0.81 5.51
C PHE A 209 -14.92 0.83 4.00
N VAL A 210 -13.73 1.20 3.53
CA VAL A 210 -13.38 1.15 2.10
C VAL A 210 -12.20 0.19 1.90
N GLY A 211 -12.33 -0.75 0.95
CA GLY A 211 -11.25 -1.67 0.61
C GLY A 211 -11.69 -2.81 -0.30
N SER A 212 -10.78 -3.38 -1.07
CA SER A 212 -11.05 -4.54 -1.92
C SER A 212 -11.20 -5.84 -1.13
N TYR A 213 -11.79 -6.87 -1.77
CA TYR A 213 -11.84 -8.22 -1.24
C TYR A 213 -10.43 -8.84 -1.22
N PHE A 214 -9.71 -8.57 -0.15
CA PHE A 214 -8.36 -9.03 0.11
C PHE A 214 -8.30 -9.62 1.51
N TYR A 215 -7.53 -10.69 1.72
CA TYR A 215 -7.56 -11.47 2.96
C TYR A 215 -7.45 -10.61 4.23
N GLY A 216 -6.53 -9.65 4.29
CA GLY A 216 -6.33 -8.78 5.45
C GLY A 216 -7.51 -7.83 5.74
N ASN A 217 -8.33 -7.49 4.72
CA ASN A 217 -9.58 -6.76 4.91
C ASN A 217 -10.69 -7.68 5.37
N VAL A 218 -10.81 -8.83 4.70
CA VAL A 218 -11.90 -9.79 4.91
C VAL A 218 -11.86 -10.39 6.31
N GLU A 219 -10.67 -10.76 6.79
CA GLU A 219 -10.45 -11.28 8.14
C GLU A 219 -10.97 -10.30 9.21
N GLY A 220 -10.53 -9.06 9.16
CA GLY A 220 -10.93 -8.04 10.11
C GLY A 220 -12.41 -7.66 10.00
N LEU A 221 -12.97 -7.61 8.79
CA LEU A 221 -14.39 -7.33 8.58
C LEU A 221 -15.28 -8.44 9.12
N LYS A 222 -14.95 -9.72 8.87
CA LYS A 222 -15.68 -10.87 9.45
C LYS A 222 -15.67 -10.83 10.97
N TRP A 223 -14.49 -10.59 11.53
CA TRP A 223 -14.34 -10.44 12.97
C TRP A 223 -15.17 -9.28 13.51
N PHE A 224 -15.10 -8.10 12.90
CA PHE A 224 -15.86 -6.91 13.35
C PHE A 224 -17.37 -7.13 13.25
N CYS A 225 -17.86 -7.70 12.16
CA CYS A 225 -19.28 -7.99 11.97
C CYS A 225 -19.81 -9.02 12.95
N LYS A 226 -18.97 -9.96 13.40
CA LYS A 226 -19.35 -11.00 14.36
C LYS A 226 -19.26 -10.53 15.82
N GLU A 227 -18.17 -9.88 16.19
CA GLU A 227 -17.85 -9.61 17.60
C GLU A 227 -18.22 -8.18 18.05
N VAL A 228 -18.24 -7.20 17.13
CA VAL A 228 -18.46 -5.78 17.46
C VAL A 228 -19.85 -5.31 17.05
N LEU A 229 -20.21 -5.46 15.79
CA LEU A 229 -21.42 -4.86 15.20
C LEU A 229 -22.73 -5.24 15.93
N PRO A 230 -22.93 -6.48 16.40
CA PRO A 230 -24.14 -6.84 17.14
C PRO A 230 -24.30 -6.09 18.49
N ASN A 231 -23.20 -5.61 19.06
CA ASN A 231 -23.13 -5.03 20.41
C ASN A 231 -23.20 -3.50 20.41
N VAL A 232 -23.39 -2.85 19.25
CA VAL A 232 -23.43 -1.39 19.11
C VAL A 232 -24.62 -0.93 18.26
N ASP A 233 -25.07 0.29 18.46
CA ASP A 233 -26.00 0.94 17.56
C ASP A 233 -25.20 1.70 16.49
N LEU A 234 -24.93 0.99 15.38
CA LEU A 234 -24.09 1.43 14.29
C LEU A 234 -24.60 0.87 12.96
N ARG A 235 -24.71 1.72 11.95
CA ARG A 235 -24.87 1.28 10.57
C ARG A 235 -23.51 1.29 9.88
N LEU A 236 -23.02 0.12 9.47
CA LEU A 236 -21.77 -0.05 8.76
C LEU A 236 -22.01 -0.21 7.26
N THR A 237 -21.39 0.66 6.45
CA THR A 237 -21.32 0.50 5.01
C THR A 237 -19.92 0.00 4.64
N ILE A 238 -19.84 -1.11 3.93
CA ILE A 238 -18.60 -1.69 3.38
C ILE A 238 -18.61 -1.48 1.87
N VAL A 239 -17.58 -0.84 1.33
CA VAL A 239 -17.49 -0.53 -0.11
C VAL A 239 -16.14 -0.95 -0.66
N GLY A 240 -16.13 -1.60 -1.84
CA GLY A 240 -14.88 -1.84 -2.56
C GLY A 240 -14.91 -2.96 -3.59
N ALA A 241 -13.83 -3.06 -4.35
CA ALA A 241 -13.74 -4.03 -5.43
C ALA A 241 -13.88 -5.47 -4.95
N GLY A 242 -14.79 -6.22 -5.55
CA GLY A 242 -15.03 -7.63 -5.27
C GLY A 242 -15.71 -7.90 -3.92
N MET A 243 -16.17 -6.89 -3.17
CA MET A 243 -16.77 -7.07 -1.84
C MET A 243 -18.08 -7.88 -1.83
N ASN A 244 -18.74 -8.07 -2.97
CA ASN A 244 -19.88 -9.00 -3.06
C ASN A 244 -19.57 -10.41 -2.55
N GLN A 245 -18.31 -10.85 -2.62
CA GLN A 245 -17.89 -12.16 -2.11
C GLN A 245 -18.02 -12.26 -0.58
N LEU A 246 -17.96 -11.13 0.14
CA LEU A 246 -18.10 -11.11 1.60
C LEU A 246 -19.53 -11.49 2.04
N LYS A 247 -20.55 -11.30 1.18
CA LYS A 247 -21.96 -11.64 1.47
C LYS A 247 -22.18 -13.13 1.70
N SER A 248 -21.27 -13.99 1.25
CA SER A 248 -21.33 -15.43 1.57
C SER A 248 -20.97 -15.73 3.03
N ASP A 249 -20.21 -14.88 3.65
CA ASP A 249 -19.66 -15.08 4.99
C ASP A 249 -20.35 -14.23 6.06
N VAL A 250 -20.93 -13.09 5.65
CA VAL A 250 -21.58 -12.14 6.54
C VAL A 250 -22.95 -11.75 5.97
N LYS A 251 -24.00 -11.94 6.77
CA LYS A 251 -25.37 -11.62 6.37
C LYS A 251 -25.62 -10.11 6.48
N GLU A 252 -26.08 -9.52 5.37
CA GLU A 252 -26.58 -8.13 5.37
C GLU A 252 -27.91 -8.03 6.14
N ASP A 253 -28.07 -6.93 6.85
CA ASP A 253 -29.28 -6.53 7.55
C ASP A 253 -29.40 -4.98 7.56
N GLU A 254 -30.26 -4.43 8.40
CA GLU A 254 -30.43 -2.97 8.54
C GLU A 254 -29.19 -2.24 9.07
N LYS A 255 -28.27 -2.98 9.74
CA LYS A 255 -27.01 -2.44 10.29
C LYS A 255 -25.84 -2.60 9.33
N LEU A 256 -25.91 -3.48 8.32
CA LEU A 256 -24.79 -3.80 7.44
C LEU A 256 -25.18 -3.72 5.98
N ILE A 257 -24.50 -2.85 5.23
CA ILE A 257 -24.64 -2.70 3.78
C ILE A 257 -23.29 -3.01 3.13
N ILE A 258 -23.29 -3.93 2.15
CA ILE A 258 -22.10 -4.30 1.38
C ILE A 258 -22.29 -3.94 -0.09
N LEU A 259 -21.42 -3.07 -0.60
CA LEU A 259 -21.44 -2.57 -1.98
C LEU A 259 -20.13 -2.93 -2.68
N SER A 260 -20.24 -3.39 -3.91
CA SER A 260 -19.08 -3.78 -4.71
C SER A 260 -18.96 -2.96 -5.98
N ASP A 261 -17.72 -2.67 -6.34
CA ASP A 261 -17.35 -2.12 -7.64
C ASP A 261 -18.11 -0.81 -8.00
N VAL A 262 -18.28 0.05 -6.99
CA VAL A 262 -18.89 1.36 -7.18
C VAL A 262 -17.96 2.29 -7.99
N PRO A 263 -18.50 3.14 -8.88
CA PRO A 263 -17.68 4.00 -9.74
C PRO A 263 -17.04 5.18 -9.00
N ASP A 264 -17.66 5.65 -7.91
CA ASP A 264 -17.21 6.77 -7.11
C ASP A 264 -17.38 6.49 -5.61
N LEU A 265 -16.33 6.72 -4.84
CA LEU A 265 -16.31 6.53 -3.39
C LEU A 265 -16.71 7.78 -2.62
N THR A 266 -16.64 8.95 -3.25
CA THR A 266 -16.86 10.26 -2.62
C THR A 266 -18.20 10.34 -1.87
N PRO A 267 -19.35 9.95 -2.43
CA PRO A 267 -20.64 10.04 -1.73
C PRO A 267 -20.68 9.20 -0.45
N TYR A 268 -19.94 8.09 -0.40
CA TYR A 268 -19.89 7.23 0.79
C TYR A 268 -19.05 7.85 1.89
N TYR A 269 -17.91 8.47 1.53
CA TYR A 269 -17.12 9.23 2.49
C TYR A 269 -17.91 10.42 3.04
N GLU A 270 -18.60 11.19 2.20
CA GLU A 270 -19.42 12.34 2.64
C GLU A 270 -20.53 11.94 3.60
N LYS A 271 -21.22 10.84 3.31
CA LYS A 271 -22.32 10.34 4.12
C LYS A 271 -21.86 9.81 5.49
N ALA A 272 -20.69 9.21 5.57
CA ALA A 272 -20.16 8.58 6.78
C ALA A 272 -19.83 9.61 7.86
N ASP A 273 -20.12 9.26 9.11
CA ASP A 273 -19.75 10.04 10.28
C ASP A 273 -18.27 9.81 10.65
N PHE A 274 -17.80 8.57 10.51
CA PHE A 274 -16.41 8.16 10.77
C PHE A 274 -16.05 6.88 10.01
N MET A 275 -14.75 6.57 10.01
CA MET A 275 -14.23 5.34 9.42
C MET A 275 -13.97 4.27 10.46
N VAL A 276 -14.22 3.01 10.09
CA VAL A 276 -13.85 1.83 10.88
C VAL A 276 -12.85 1.00 10.09
N LEU A 277 -11.66 0.78 10.64
CA LEU A 277 -10.57 0.08 9.97
C LEU A 277 -10.07 -1.10 10.84
N PRO A 278 -10.80 -2.21 10.93
CA PRO A 278 -10.48 -3.36 11.76
C PRO A 278 -9.49 -4.29 11.04
N ILE A 279 -8.29 -3.83 10.79
CA ILE A 279 -7.26 -4.59 10.07
C ILE A 279 -6.42 -5.36 11.09
N LEU A 280 -6.55 -6.69 11.10
CA LEU A 280 -5.87 -7.54 12.08
C LEU A 280 -4.46 -7.93 11.64
N SER A 281 -4.21 -7.98 10.34
CA SER A 281 -2.94 -8.41 9.78
C SER A 281 -2.60 -7.66 8.48
N GLY A 282 -1.32 -7.63 8.13
CA GLY A 282 -0.87 -7.02 6.88
C GLY A 282 0.56 -6.53 6.94
N GLY A 283 0.94 -5.73 5.96
CA GLY A 283 2.24 -5.07 5.87
C GLY A 283 2.12 -3.65 5.32
N GLY A 284 3.19 -2.90 5.36
CA GLY A 284 3.26 -1.54 4.83
C GLY A 284 2.25 -0.58 5.49
N MET A 285 1.98 0.52 4.82
CA MET A 285 0.94 1.48 5.21
C MET A 285 -0.40 1.14 4.52
N LYS A 286 -1.50 1.46 5.17
CA LYS A 286 -2.85 1.18 4.63
C LYS A 286 -3.39 2.41 3.90
N VAL A 287 -3.56 2.34 2.58
CA VAL A 287 -4.09 3.44 1.74
C VAL A 287 -5.40 4.00 2.30
N LYS A 288 -6.29 3.13 2.77
CA LYS A 288 -7.59 3.54 3.33
C LYS A 288 -7.49 4.49 4.54
N THR A 289 -6.40 4.42 5.31
CA THR A 289 -6.16 5.35 6.42
C THR A 289 -5.79 6.73 5.87
N ALA A 290 -4.93 6.81 4.85
CA ALA A 290 -4.64 8.08 4.20
C ALA A 290 -5.86 8.66 3.47
N GLU A 291 -6.69 7.82 2.85
CA GLU A 291 -7.96 8.25 2.24
C GLU A 291 -8.93 8.80 3.29
N ALA A 292 -9.07 8.13 4.44
CA ALA A 292 -9.88 8.63 5.55
C ALA A 292 -9.42 10.02 6.01
N LEU A 293 -8.11 10.22 6.14
CA LEU A 293 -7.53 11.53 6.47
C LEU A 293 -7.80 12.56 5.37
N MET A 294 -7.68 12.17 4.09
CA MET A 294 -7.95 13.04 2.94
C MET A 294 -9.39 13.57 2.93
N TYR A 295 -10.34 12.68 3.24
CA TYR A 295 -11.75 13.07 3.36
C TYR A 295 -12.11 13.72 4.72
N GLY A 296 -11.11 14.00 5.56
CA GLY A 296 -11.34 14.60 6.88
C GLY A 296 -12.23 13.74 7.76
N LYS A 297 -12.01 12.43 7.82
CA LYS A 297 -12.81 11.54 8.66
C LYS A 297 -12.12 11.23 9.99
N TYR A 298 -12.92 11.11 11.04
CA TYR A 298 -12.47 10.50 12.29
C TYR A 298 -12.32 8.99 12.09
N ILE A 299 -11.36 8.34 12.76
CA ILE A 299 -11.00 6.96 12.50
C ILE A 299 -11.04 6.13 13.77
N LEU A 300 -11.77 5.01 13.77
CA LEU A 300 -11.62 3.93 14.75
C LEU A 300 -10.87 2.78 14.07
N ALA A 301 -9.71 2.40 14.58
CA ALA A 301 -8.85 1.50 13.84
C ALA A 301 -7.92 0.69 14.76
N THR A 302 -7.52 -0.48 14.29
CA THR A 302 -6.45 -1.26 14.93
C THR A 302 -5.09 -0.57 14.78
N MET A 303 -4.14 -0.93 15.62
CA MET A 303 -2.75 -0.50 15.52
C MET A 303 -2.18 -0.78 14.12
N GLU A 304 -2.50 -1.95 13.52
CA GLU A 304 -2.01 -2.30 12.18
C GLU A 304 -2.55 -1.34 11.10
N ALA A 305 -3.79 -0.87 11.21
CA ALA A 305 -4.35 0.10 10.27
C ALA A 305 -3.74 1.50 10.44
N LEU A 306 -3.29 1.84 11.65
CA LEU A 306 -2.66 3.14 11.96
C LEU A 306 -1.13 3.15 11.77
N THR A 307 -0.52 1.99 11.49
CA THR A 307 0.93 1.89 11.32
C THR A 307 1.44 2.82 10.22
N GLY A 308 2.42 3.66 10.56
CA GLY A 308 3.01 4.66 9.66
C GLY A 308 2.27 5.99 9.61
N TYR A 309 1.17 6.14 10.37
CA TYR A 309 0.38 7.38 10.44
C TYR A 309 0.59 8.10 11.78
N TYR A 310 0.81 9.42 11.72
CA TYR A 310 1.04 10.26 12.90
C TYR A 310 -0.29 10.83 13.45
N VAL A 311 -1.24 9.94 13.72
CA VAL A 311 -2.54 10.32 14.28
C VAL A 311 -2.49 10.44 15.81
N ASN A 312 -3.42 11.23 16.36
CA ASN A 312 -3.64 11.35 17.80
C ASN A 312 -5.14 11.29 18.10
N SER A 313 -5.52 11.45 19.35
CA SER A 313 -6.92 11.34 19.82
C SER A 313 -7.89 12.34 19.18
N SER A 314 -7.42 13.43 18.57
CA SER A 314 -8.28 14.36 17.82
C SER A 314 -8.69 13.82 16.45
N MET A 315 -8.01 12.78 15.95
CA MET A 315 -8.19 12.22 14.61
C MET A 315 -8.58 10.75 14.62
N ALA A 316 -8.08 9.99 15.60
CA ALA A 316 -8.32 8.55 15.66
C ALA A 316 -8.34 8.01 17.09
N ILE A 317 -9.04 6.89 17.28
CA ILE A 317 -8.93 6.03 18.46
C ILE A 317 -8.39 4.68 17.99
N GLN A 318 -7.30 4.23 18.61
CA GLN A 318 -6.79 2.88 18.43
C GLN A 318 -7.66 1.91 19.22
N CYS A 319 -8.09 0.83 18.56
CA CYS A 319 -8.89 -0.24 19.12
C CYS A 319 -8.35 -1.57 18.62
N ASP A 320 -7.75 -2.38 19.49
CA ASP A 320 -7.13 -3.66 19.12
C ASP A 320 -7.93 -4.88 19.59
N SER A 321 -9.05 -4.64 20.30
CA SER A 321 -10.00 -5.67 20.76
C SER A 321 -11.45 -5.28 20.46
N ALA A 322 -12.35 -6.27 20.49
CA ALA A 322 -13.79 -6.02 20.31
C ALA A 322 -14.36 -5.07 21.37
N ASP A 323 -13.95 -5.26 22.61
CA ASP A 323 -14.42 -4.42 23.74
C ASP A 323 -13.96 -2.97 23.57
N GLU A 324 -12.75 -2.72 23.08
CA GLU A 324 -12.26 -1.38 22.79
C GLU A 324 -13.05 -0.71 21.67
N PHE A 325 -13.36 -1.43 20.57
CA PHE A 325 -14.22 -0.91 19.50
C PHE A 325 -15.63 -0.61 20.04
N ILE A 326 -16.22 -1.54 20.79
CA ILE A 326 -17.56 -1.36 21.38
C ILE A 326 -17.57 -0.14 22.31
N CYS A 327 -16.60 -0.03 23.20
CA CYS A 327 -16.46 1.10 24.11
C CYS A 327 -16.26 2.42 23.34
N ALA A 328 -15.37 2.43 22.36
CA ALA A 328 -15.11 3.60 21.54
C ALA A 328 -16.37 4.06 20.78
N ILE A 329 -17.09 3.14 20.11
CA ILE A 329 -18.31 3.45 19.36
C ILE A 329 -19.41 4.00 20.26
N ARG A 330 -19.62 3.40 21.45
CA ARG A 330 -20.65 3.82 22.40
C ARG A 330 -20.37 5.22 22.97
N ASN A 331 -19.10 5.51 23.23
CA ASN A 331 -18.70 6.79 23.83
C ASN A 331 -18.32 7.85 22.79
N LEU A 332 -18.26 7.50 21.49
CA LEU A 332 -17.92 8.45 20.43
C LEU A 332 -19.00 9.53 20.33
N ASN A 333 -18.59 10.77 20.54
CA ASN A 333 -19.46 11.95 20.41
C ASN A 333 -18.79 12.95 19.47
N LEU A 334 -19.16 12.91 18.21
CA LEU A 334 -18.64 13.80 17.16
C LEU A 334 -19.66 14.91 16.91
N LYS A 335 -19.18 16.14 16.81
CA LYS A 335 -20.03 17.27 16.45
C LYS A 335 -20.28 17.34 14.94
N TYR A 336 -19.24 17.13 14.17
CA TYR A 336 -19.28 17.23 12.69
C TYR A 336 -18.76 15.96 12.04
N LYS A 337 -19.29 15.66 10.85
CA LYS A 337 -18.82 14.55 9.99
C LYS A 337 -17.41 14.79 9.44
N TYR A 338 -17.00 16.06 9.37
CA TYR A 338 -15.68 16.46 8.91
C TYR A 338 -14.76 16.79 10.08
N ASN A 339 -13.57 16.21 10.05
CA ASN A 339 -12.50 16.42 11.02
C ASN A 339 -11.36 17.21 10.36
N GLU A 340 -11.23 18.49 10.74
CA GLU A 340 -10.19 19.37 10.20
C GLU A 340 -8.77 18.89 10.55
N CYS A 341 -8.58 18.28 11.72
CA CYS A 341 -7.27 17.77 12.12
C CYS A 341 -6.82 16.62 11.20
N SER A 342 -7.74 15.71 10.84
CA SER A 342 -7.48 14.62 9.89
C SER A 342 -7.07 15.17 8.52
N ARG A 343 -7.83 16.12 7.99
CA ARG A 343 -7.50 16.74 6.70
C ARG A 343 -6.18 17.48 6.72
N LYS A 344 -5.93 18.27 7.75
CA LYS A 344 -4.66 18.99 7.92
C LYS A 344 -3.47 18.03 7.96
N LEU A 345 -3.59 16.93 8.69
CA LEU A 345 -2.55 15.91 8.73
C LEU A 345 -2.29 15.29 7.35
N PHE A 346 -3.36 15.02 6.57
CA PHE A 346 -3.21 14.56 5.19
C PHE A 346 -2.42 15.56 4.35
N ASP A 347 -2.83 16.82 4.36
CA ASP A 347 -2.20 17.88 3.55
C ASP A 347 -0.73 18.08 3.91
N GLU A 348 -0.38 17.99 5.20
CA GLU A 348 0.97 18.20 5.72
C GLU A 348 1.90 16.98 5.54
N ARG A 349 1.37 15.74 5.47
CA ARG A 349 2.20 14.54 5.49
C ARG A 349 1.89 13.49 4.42
N TYR A 350 0.67 13.46 3.88
CA TYR A 350 0.22 12.37 3.00
C TYR A 350 -0.29 12.87 1.64
N SER A 351 -0.20 14.16 1.36
CA SER A 351 -0.46 14.72 0.03
C SER A 351 0.67 14.42 -0.94
N PHE A 352 0.36 14.42 -2.22
CA PHE A 352 1.34 14.17 -3.30
C PHE A 352 2.52 15.15 -3.25
N ASP A 353 2.28 16.41 -2.92
CA ASP A 353 3.32 17.45 -2.83
C ASP A 353 4.38 17.13 -1.76
N VAL A 354 3.99 16.45 -0.69
CA VAL A 354 4.92 15.97 0.34
C VAL A 354 5.85 14.91 -0.24
N SER A 355 5.30 13.94 -0.96
CA SER A 355 6.16 12.91 -1.60
C SER A 355 7.07 13.50 -2.65
N LEU A 356 6.59 14.48 -3.42
CA LEU A 356 7.40 15.17 -4.43
C LEU A 356 8.65 15.83 -3.79
N LYS A 357 8.47 16.56 -2.69
CA LYS A 357 9.57 17.16 -1.92
C LYS A 357 10.54 16.11 -1.36
N LEU A 358 10.02 15.00 -0.82
CA LEU A 358 10.86 13.92 -0.28
C LEU A 358 11.65 13.21 -1.39
N PHE A 359 11.05 12.99 -2.56
CA PHE A 359 11.77 12.46 -3.72
C PHE A 359 12.84 13.44 -4.22
N GLU A 360 12.53 14.72 -4.29
CA GLU A 360 13.51 15.75 -4.67
C GLU A 360 14.73 15.73 -3.74
N LEU A 361 14.51 15.66 -2.42
CA LEU A 361 15.58 15.57 -1.44
C LEU A 361 16.46 14.33 -1.67
N ILE A 362 15.89 13.13 -1.80
CA ILE A 362 16.68 11.91 -1.95
C ILE A 362 17.41 11.85 -3.30
N PHE A 363 16.84 12.40 -4.35
CA PHE A 363 17.51 12.43 -5.65
C PHE A 363 18.65 13.45 -5.69
N ASN A 364 18.61 14.51 -4.89
CA ASN A 364 19.65 15.54 -4.81
C ASN A 364 20.77 15.22 -3.80
N THR A 365 20.58 14.27 -2.89
CA THR A 365 21.65 13.78 -2.00
C THR A 365 22.69 12.97 -2.77
N LYS A 366 23.97 13.33 -2.59
CA LYS A 366 25.12 12.64 -3.21
C LYS A 366 25.29 11.22 -2.65
#